data_a2dbbbf6d25ef130a3f96adeae928767
#
_entry.id   a2dbbbf6d25ef130a3f96adeae928767
#
_cell.length_a   1.000
_cell.length_b   1.000
_cell.length_c   1.000
_cell.angle_alpha   90.00
_cell.angle_beta   90.00
_cell.angle_gamma   90.00
#
_symmetry.space_group_name_H-M   'P 1'
#
loop_
_entity.id
_entity.type
_entity.pdbx_description
1 polymer ?
#
loop_
_entity_poly.entity_id
_entity_poly.type
_entity_poly.pdbx_seq_one_letter_code
_entity_poly.pdbx_strand_id
1 'polypeptide(L)'
;MPNLPRYSLLTVAVFAAMVIAAAQNAPVPTTKSTTTFTQMKSLVGEWEAVQDGVSVKETYALTANGSVLMAETRPGNEPAMITMFTMDGDHLIATHYCIAGNQPQMVTGVPDDLQKGVTFTLAGVTGMKTPDDWHNTGLTVTLDDKDHMTQRWTYLYKGAAGTTTFHYTRKK
;
A
#
# COMPACT_ATOMS: atom_id res chain seq x y z
N MET A 1 40.18 4.90 64.54
CA MET A 1 39.33 4.41 63.44
C MET A 1 38.88 5.64 62.66
N PRO A 2 39.42 5.88 61.47
CA PRO A 2 39.05 7.07 60.67
C PRO A 2 37.81 6.80 59.80
N ASN A 3 36.90 7.78 59.82
CA ASN A 3 35.67 7.83 59.03
C ASN A 3 35.96 7.95 57.53
N LEU A 4 35.44 7.06 56.70
CA LEU A 4 35.42 7.18 55.25
C LEU A 4 34.21 7.99 54.77
N PRO A 5 34.35 8.92 53.83
CA PRO A 5 33.24 9.70 53.33
C PRO A 5 32.39 8.88 52.35
N ARG A 6 31.07 8.91 52.57
CA ARG A 6 30.04 8.38 51.65
C ARG A 6 29.92 9.32 50.45
N TYR A 7 30.49 8.93 49.31
CA TYR A 7 30.18 9.60 48.04
C TYR A 7 28.87 9.07 47.44
N SER A 8 27.99 10.03 47.21
CA SER A 8 26.62 9.83 46.74
C SER A 8 26.57 9.29 45.28
N LEU A 9 25.87 8.18 45.09
CA LEU A 9 25.59 7.52 43.79
C LEU A 9 24.49 8.22 42.98
N LEU A 10 24.30 9.55 43.12
CA LEU A 10 23.14 10.24 42.52
C LEU A 10 23.41 10.95 41.20
N THR A 11 24.64 10.89 40.65
CA THR A 11 25.01 11.72 39.47
C THR A 11 25.03 10.93 38.12
N VAL A 12 24.88 9.62 38.10
CA VAL A 12 24.98 8.81 36.87
C VAL A 12 23.64 8.61 36.16
N ALA A 13 22.51 8.75 36.87
CA ALA A 13 21.18 8.47 36.32
C ALA A 13 20.63 9.59 35.38
N VAL A 14 21.13 10.82 35.46
CA VAL A 14 20.57 11.96 34.72
C VAL A 14 21.07 12.01 33.27
N PHE A 15 22.29 11.52 33.00
CA PHE A 15 22.87 11.57 31.63
C PHE A 15 22.31 10.50 30.66
N ALA A 16 21.84 9.38 31.16
CA ALA A 16 21.28 8.30 30.31
C ALA A 16 19.87 8.64 29.77
N ALA A 17 19.08 9.44 30.49
CA ALA A 17 17.72 9.81 30.08
C ALA A 17 17.69 10.87 28.95
N MET A 18 18.71 11.73 28.83
CA MET A 18 18.74 12.75 27.78
C MET A 18 19.12 12.23 26.38
N VAL A 19 19.83 11.12 26.29
CA VAL A 19 20.25 10.56 24.97
C VAL A 19 19.11 9.81 24.30
N ILE A 20 18.16 9.24 25.06
CA ILE A 20 17.02 8.48 24.52
C ILE A 20 15.95 9.41 23.94
N ALA A 21 15.77 10.62 24.48
CA ALA A 21 14.76 11.57 24.00
C ALA A 21 15.13 12.21 22.65
N ALA A 22 16.42 12.33 22.31
CA ALA A 22 16.86 12.92 21.04
C ALA A 22 16.73 11.97 19.84
N ALA A 23 16.73 10.66 20.07
CA ALA A 23 16.60 9.67 18.99
C ALA A 23 15.16 9.51 18.48
N GLN A 24 14.15 9.92 19.24
CA GLN A 24 12.73 9.75 18.89
C GLN A 24 12.18 10.85 17.98
N ASN A 25 12.89 11.96 17.79
CA ASN A 25 12.48 13.13 17.01
C ASN A 25 13.30 13.36 15.74
N ALA A 26 14.15 12.42 15.33
CA ALA A 26 14.83 12.54 14.05
C ALA A 26 13.80 12.44 12.91
N PRO A 27 13.76 13.37 11.95
CA PRO A 27 12.86 13.25 10.81
C PRO A 27 13.17 11.95 10.07
N VAL A 28 12.12 11.15 9.82
CA VAL A 28 12.26 9.95 9.00
C VAL A 28 12.73 10.37 7.61
N PRO A 29 13.80 9.79 7.07
CA PRO A 29 14.28 10.14 5.74
C PRO A 29 13.15 9.98 4.71
N THR A 30 12.89 11.03 3.93
CA THR A 30 11.90 10.97 2.86
C THR A 30 12.49 10.20 1.69
N THR A 31 11.99 9.00 1.44
CA THR A 31 12.36 8.18 0.28
C THR A 31 11.37 8.39 -0.86
N LYS A 32 11.65 7.87 -2.07
CA LYS A 32 10.69 7.87 -3.17
C LYS A 32 9.42 7.11 -2.81
N SER A 33 9.52 5.96 -2.12
CA SER A 33 8.38 5.19 -1.64
C SER A 33 7.50 6.00 -0.69
N THR A 34 8.09 6.73 0.25
CA THR A 34 7.37 7.62 1.17
C THR A 34 6.63 8.72 0.41
N THR A 35 7.27 9.34 -0.59
CA THR A 35 6.66 10.38 -1.43
C THR A 35 5.51 9.81 -2.23
N THR A 36 5.71 8.68 -2.93
CA THR A 36 4.69 8.02 -3.74
C THR A 36 3.52 7.53 -2.88
N PHE A 37 3.79 6.94 -1.70
CA PHE A 37 2.72 6.52 -0.79
C PHE A 37 1.91 7.73 -0.29
N THR A 38 2.56 8.87 -0.06
CA THR A 38 1.87 10.13 0.29
C THR A 38 0.98 10.60 -0.85
N GLN A 39 1.43 10.50 -2.10
CA GLN A 39 0.59 10.79 -3.27
C GLN A 39 -0.58 9.81 -3.37
N MET A 40 -0.36 8.51 -3.15
CA MET A 40 -1.44 7.52 -3.14
C MET A 40 -2.52 7.80 -2.08
N LYS A 41 -2.19 8.45 -0.96
CA LYS A 41 -3.18 8.90 0.04
C LYS A 41 -4.18 9.91 -0.53
N SER A 42 -3.84 10.63 -1.61
CA SER A 42 -4.79 11.52 -2.28
C SER A 42 -5.93 10.78 -2.99
N LEU A 43 -5.80 9.43 -3.18
CA LEU A 43 -6.87 8.60 -3.72
C LEU A 43 -8.03 8.40 -2.73
N VAL A 44 -7.87 8.69 -1.44
CA VAL A 44 -8.94 8.56 -0.43
C VAL A 44 -10.23 9.19 -0.92
N GLY A 45 -11.32 8.42 -0.84
CA GLY A 45 -12.64 8.78 -1.32
C GLY A 45 -13.27 7.69 -2.18
N GLU A 46 -14.37 8.02 -2.84
CA GLU A 46 -15.16 7.11 -3.66
C GLU A 46 -14.91 7.38 -5.15
N TRP A 47 -14.82 6.31 -5.91
CA TRP A 47 -14.56 6.30 -7.34
C TRP A 47 -15.51 5.35 -8.05
N GLU A 48 -15.81 5.65 -9.30
CA GLU A 48 -16.69 4.81 -10.14
C GLU A 48 -16.12 4.70 -11.55
N ALA A 49 -16.14 3.48 -12.08
CA ALA A 49 -15.82 3.15 -13.46
C ALA A 49 -16.96 2.35 -14.08
N VAL A 50 -17.00 2.25 -15.40
CA VAL A 50 -17.83 1.31 -16.12
C VAL A 50 -16.90 0.41 -16.95
N GLN A 51 -16.98 -0.90 -16.70
CA GLN A 51 -16.20 -1.91 -17.42
C GLN A 51 -17.17 -2.92 -18.06
N ASP A 52 -17.15 -3.00 -19.39
CA ASP A 52 -18.03 -3.90 -20.16
C ASP A 52 -19.53 -3.74 -19.80
N GLY A 53 -19.95 -2.49 -19.55
CA GLY A 53 -21.33 -2.18 -19.15
C GLY A 53 -21.65 -2.41 -17.67
N VAL A 54 -20.71 -2.90 -16.88
CA VAL A 54 -20.86 -3.11 -15.43
C VAL A 54 -20.26 -1.92 -14.67
N SER A 55 -21.05 -1.33 -13.75
CA SER A 55 -20.53 -0.31 -12.82
C SER A 55 -19.58 -0.97 -11.83
N VAL A 56 -18.40 -0.38 -11.67
CA VAL A 56 -17.39 -0.80 -10.70
C VAL A 56 -17.16 0.36 -9.74
N LYS A 57 -17.49 0.15 -8.47
CA LYS A 57 -17.22 1.10 -7.40
C LYS A 57 -15.94 0.75 -6.69
N GLU A 58 -15.16 1.77 -6.36
CA GLU A 58 -13.95 1.61 -5.57
C GLU A 58 -13.88 2.69 -4.50
N THR A 59 -13.58 2.28 -3.27
CA THR A 59 -13.46 3.19 -2.12
C THR A 59 -12.07 3.06 -1.53
N TYR A 60 -11.35 4.16 -1.47
CA TYR A 60 -10.06 4.24 -0.78
C TYR A 60 -10.22 4.84 0.61
N ALA A 61 -9.63 4.18 1.60
CA ALA A 61 -9.60 4.64 3.00
C ALA A 61 -8.24 4.38 3.66
N LEU A 62 -7.84 5.29 4.54
CA LEU A 62 -6.67 5.05 5.40
C LEU A 62 -7.06 4.23 6.62
N THR A 63 -6.24 3.24 6.96
CA THR A 63 -6.37 2.43 8.17
C THR A 63 -5.02 2.25 8.86
N ALA A 64 -4.97 1.54 9.98
CA ALA A 64 -3.75 1.29 10.75
C ALA A 64 -2.94 2.57 11.01
N ASN A 65 -3.61 3.60 11.55
CA ASN A 65 -3.01 4.92 11.83
C ASN A 65 -2.34 5.57 10.59
N GLY A 66 -2.92 5.37 9.39
CA GLY A 66 -2.45 5.94 8.14
C GLY A 66 -1.23 5.24 7.52
N SER A 67 -0.82 4.08 8.04
CA SER A 67 0.25 3.26 7.47
C SER A 67 -0.23 2.32 6.37
N VAL A 68 -1.54 2.11 6.23
CA VAL A 68 -2.16 1.28 5.19
C VAL A 68 -3.18 2.12 4.43
N LEU A 69 -3.12 2.10 3.10
CA LEU A 69 -4.19 2.55 2.23
C LEU A 69 -4.96 1.32 1.75
N MET A 70 -6.22 1.23 2.12
CA MET A 70 -7.13 0.15 1.71
C MET A 70 -7.97 0.62 0.53
N ALA A 71 -8.03 -0.18 -0.53
CA ALA A 71 -8.99 -0.05 -1.61
C ALA A 71 -10.00 -1.19 -1.53
N GLU A 72 -11.29 -0.86 -1.47
CA GLU A 72 -12.39 -1.82 -1.59
C GLU A 72 -13.03 -1.66 -2.95
N THR A 73 -12.99 -2.71 -3.78
CA THR A 73 -13.54 -2.73 -5.14
C THR A 73 -14.79 -3.59 -5.20
N ARG A 74 -15.89 -3.08 -5.77
CA ARG A 74 -17.18 -3.76 -5.95
C ARG A 74 -17.61 -3.70 -7.41
N PRO A 75 -17.40 -4.77 -8.21
CA PRO A 75 -17.93 -4.85 -9.56
C PRO A 75 -19.41 -5.26 -9.53
N GLY A 76 -20.30 -4.37 -9.95
CA GLY A 76 -21.74 -4.66 -10.01
C GLY A 76 -22.30 -5.15 -8.67
N ASN A 77 -22.87 -6.36 -8.69
CA ASN A 77 -23.41 -7.07 -7.52
C ASN A 77 -22.46 -8.14 -6.95
N GLU A 78 -21.23 -8.22 -7.46
CA GLU A 78 -20.25 -9.20 -7.00
C GLU A 78 -19.77 -8.86 -5.58
N PRO A 79 -19.25 -9.85 -4.82
CA PRO A 79 -18.62 -9.62 -3.54
C PRO A 79 -17.47 -8.62 -3.66
N ALA A 80 -17.27 -7.84 -2.59
CA ALA A 80 -16.15 -6.90 -2.54
C ALA A 80 -14.80 -7.64 -2.56
N MET A 81 -13.85 -7.03 -3.25
CA MET A 81 -12.42 -7.37 -3.18
C MET A 81 -11.69 -6.26 -2.43
N ILE A 82 -10.59 -6.60 -1.79
CA ILE A 82 -9.79 -5.62 -1.04
C ILE A 82 -8.35 -5.65 -1.53
N THR A 83 -7.76 -4.47 -1.70
CA THR A 83 -6.32 -4.31 -1.92
C THR A 83 -5.74 -3.46 -0.80
N MET A 84 -4.72 -3.98 -0.11
CA MET A 84 -3.99 -3.27 0.92
C MET A 84 -2.65 -2.79 0.37
N PHE A 85 -2.45 -1.48 0.38
CA PHE A 85 -1.18 -0.85 0.00
C PHE A 85 -0.40 -0.45 1.24
N THR A 86 0.85 -0.88 1.32
CA THR A 86 1.78 -0.62 2.44
C THR A 86 3.15 -0.24 1.92
N MET A 87 4.00 0.30 2.79
CA MET A 87 5.42 0.52 2.50
C MET A 87 6.28 -0.59 3.10
N ASP A 88 7.33 -0.97 2.39
CA ASP A 88 8.41 -1.84 2.87
C ASP A 88 9.76 -1.28 2.37
N GLY A 89 10.43 -0.52 3.23
CA GLY A 89 11.65 0.21 2.86
C GLY A 89 11.43 1.13 1.65
N ASP A 90 12.18 0.89 0.58
CA ASP A 90 12.11 1.68 -0.67
C ASP A 90 11.06 1.16 -1.67
N HIS A 91 10.21 0.21 -1.25
CA HIS A 91 9.17 -0.40 -2.07
C HIS A 91 7.78 -0.13 -1.52
N LEU A 92 6.77 -0.25 -2.38
CA LEU A 92 5.37 -0.37 -1.99
C LEU A 92 4.91 -1.81 -2.26
N ILE A 93 4.06 -2.31 -1.38
CA ILE A 93 3.43 -3.63 -1.49
C ILE A 93 1.93 -3.43 -1.71
N ALA A 94 1.37 -4.16 -2.65
CA ALA A 94 -0.07 -4.31 -2.85
C ALA A 94 -0.46 -5.77 -2.61
N THR A 95 -1.22 -6.05 -1.56
CA THR A 95 -1.81 -7.38 -1.33
C THR A 95 -3.28 -7.33 -1.70
N HIS A 96 -3.65 -8.09 -2.74
CA HIS A 96 -5.02 -8.14 -3.24
C HIS A 96 -5.75 -9.39 -2.72
N TYR A 97 -6.90 -9.21 -2.08
CA TYR A 97 -7.78 -10.28 -1.59
C TYR A 97 -8.90 -10.48 -2.60
N CYS A 98 -8.70 -11.48 -3.47
CA CYS A 98 -9.53 -11.72 -4.64
C CYS A 98 -10.75 -12.58 -4.32
N ILE A 99 -11.88 -12.35 -5.02
CA ILE A 99 -13.05 -13.25 -4.98
C ILE A 99 -12.74 -14.65 -5.52
N ALA A 100 -11.66 -14.83 -6.30
CA ALA A 100 -11.16 -16.14 -6.69
C ALA A 100 -10.62 -16.98 -5.52
N GLY A 101 -10.51 -16.38 -4.32
CA GLY A 101 -10.05 -17.05 -3.09
C GLY A 101 -8.54 -17.07 -2.91
N ASN A 102 -7.80 -16.43 -3.81
CA ASN A 102 -6.34 -16.27 -3.70
C ASN A 102 -5.94 -14.84 -3.32
N GLN A 103 -4.69 -14.68 -2.89
CA GLN A 103 -4.14 -13.39 -2.46
C GLN A 103 -2.81 -13.14 -3.18
N PRO A 104 -2.83 -12.53 -4.39
CA PRO A 104 -1.63 -12.04 -5.03
C PRO A 104 -0.98 -10.94 -4.20
N GLN A 105 0.31 -11.07 -3.93
CA GLN A 105 1.15 -10.05 -3.35
C GLN A 105 2.04 -9.47 -4.45
N MET A 106 1.96 -8.18 -4.65
CA MET A 106 2.67 -7.46 -5.70
C MET A 106 3.54 -6.37 -5.09
N VAL A 107 4.69 -6.11 -5.67
CA VAL A 107 5.69 -5.17 -5.15
C VAL A 107 6.13 -4.22 -6.27
N THR A 108 6.42 -2.96 -5.91
CA THR A 108 7.06 -2.02 -6.83
C THR A 108 8.57 -2.27 -6.87
N GLY A 109 9.23 -1.85 -7.96
CA GLY A 109 10.64 -1.41 -7.88
C GLY A 109 10.75 -0.14 -7.04
N VAL A 110 11.75 0.70 -7.29
CA VAL A 110 11.73 2.07 -6.73
C VAL A 110 10.55 2.81 -7.39
N PRO A 111 9.50 3.19 -6.63
CA PRO A 111 8.28 3.69 -7.25
C PRO A 111 8.51 5.08 -7.87
N ASP A 112 7.81 5.33 -8.97
CA ASP A 112 7.78 6.63 -9.63
C ASP A 112 6.62 7.49 -9.07
N ASP A 113 6.46 8.69 -9.61
CA ASP A 113 5.34 9.58 -9.34
C ASP A 113 4.01 8.92 -9.73
N LEU A 114 2.97 9.09 -8.90
CA LEU A 114 1.65 8.52 -9.16
C LEU A 114 1.03 9.00 -10.49
N GLN A 115 1.35 10.22 -10.92
CA GLN A 115 0.91 10.74 -12.22
C GLN A 115 1.59 10.07 -13.41
N LYS A 116 2.77 9.45 -13.21
CA LYS A 116 3.46 8.67 -14.23
C LYS A 116 3.09 7.19 -14.23
N GLY A 117 2.38 6.76 -13.19
CA GLY A 117 1.97 5.39 -12.99
C GLY A 117 2.89 4.61 -12.06
N VAL A 118 2.31 4.16 -10.95
CA VAL A 118 2.98 3.28 -9.98
C VAL A 118 2.68 1.83 -10.35
N THR A 119 3.71 1.09 -10.74
CA THR A 119 3.57 -0.30 -11.20
C THR A 119 4.02 -1.28 -10.13
N PHE A 120 3.12 -2.19 -9.80
CA PHE A 120 3.32 -3.34 -8.92
C PHE A 120 3.41 -4.60 -9.77
N THR A 121 4.40 -5.45 -9.52
CA THR A 121 4.60 -6.74 -10.19
C THR A 121 4.49 -7.87 -9.19
N LEU A 122 4.04 -9.03 -9.65
CA LEU A 122 3.81 -10.20 -8.80
C LEU A 122 5.10 -10.64 -8.08
N ALA A 123 5.01 -10.74 -6.76
CA ALA A 123 6.04 -11.32 -5.91
C ALA A 123 5.68 -12.75 -5.47
N GLY A 124 4.39 -13.01 -5.29
CA GLY A 124 3.87 -14.32 -4.90
C GLY A 124 2.34 -14.33 -4.79
N VAL A 125 1.77 -15.54 -4.72
CA VAL A 125 0.32 -15.73 -4.53
C VAL A 125 0.10 -16.78 -3.45
N THR A 126 -0.80 -16.49 -2.51
CA THR A 126 -1.32 -17.49 -1.55
C THR A 126 -2.72 -17.89 -1.94
N GLY A 127 -3.21 -19.05 -1.44
CA GLY A 127 -4.58 -19.53 -1.68
C GLY A 127 -4.83 -20.14 -3.08
N MET A 128 -3.82 -20.30 -3.91
CA MET A 128 -3.94 -21.06 -5.17
C MET A 128 -4.19 -22.54 -4.88
N LYS A 129 -5.12 -23.16 -5.59
CA LYS A 129 -5.37 -24.62 -5.54
C LYS A 129 -4.55 -25.35 -6.60
N THR A 130 -4.38 -24.71 -7.75
CA THR A 130 -3.56 -25.20 -8.88
C THR A 130 -2.78 -24.06 -9.51
N PRO A 131 -1.65 -24.31 -10.19
CA PRO A 131 -0.92 -23.26 -10.92
C PRO A 131 -1.75 -22.58 -12.04
N ASP A 132 -2.83 -23.23 -12.49
CA ASP A 132 -3.69 -22.76 -13.56
C ASP A 132 -4.83 -21.85 -13.07
N ASP A 133 -4.98 -21.69 -11.76
CA ASP A 133 -6.02 -20.83 -11.20
C ASP A 133 -5.81 -19.38 -11.65
N TRP A 134 -6.93 -18.70 -11.91
CA TRP A 134 -6.91 -17.28 -12.22
C TRP A 134 -6.31 -16.46 -11.05
N HIS A 135 -5.36 -15.60 -11.34
CA HIS A 135 -4.78 -14.69 -10.38
C HIS A 135 -4.22 -13.43 -11.04
N ASN A 136 -4.19 -12.32 -10.31
CA ASN A 136 -3.54 -11.10 -10.78
C ASN A 136 -2.02 -11.25 -10.73
N THR A 137 -1.36 -10.71 -11.76
CA THR A 137 0.10 -10.72 -11.91
C THR A 137 0.72 -9.33 -11.84
N GLY A 138 -0.10 -8.29 -11.86
CA GLY A 138 0.38 -6.91 -11.75
C GLY A 138 -0.75 -5.90 -11.70
N LEU A 139 -0.41 -4.72 -11.23
CA LEU A 139 -1.27 -3.54 -11.15
C LEU A 139 -0.44 -2.30 -11.48
N THR A 140 -0.96 -1.43 -12.34
CA THR A 140 -0.47 -0.05 -12.46
C THR A 140 -1.59 0.90 -12.06
N VAL A 141 -1.29 1.83 -11.15
CA VAL A 141 -2.20 2.91 -10.73
C VAL A 141 -1.65 4.23 -11.21
N THR A 142 -2.44 4.99 -11.97
CA THR A 142 -2.10 6.32 -12.46
C THR A 142 -3.18 7.31 -12.03
N LEU A 143 -2.79 8.38 -11.36
CA LEU A 143 -3.69 9.51 -11.11
C LEU A 143 -3.57 10.47 -12.29
N ASP A 144 -4.53 10.40 -13.21
CA ASP A 144 -4.52 11.17 -14.46
C ASP A 144 -4.72 12.67 -14.17
N ASP A 145 -5.62 12.97 -13.23
CA ASP A 145 -5.81 14.29 -12.60
C ASP A 145 -6.48 14.12 -11.23
N LYS A 146 -6.90 15.21 -10.58
CA LYS A 146 -7.52 15.17 -9.24
C LYS A 146 -8.82 14.35 -9.16
N ASP A 147 -9.53 14.19 -10.28
CA ASP A 147 -10.84 13.55 -10.37
C ASP A 147 -10.84 12.30 -11.29
N HIS A 148 -9.72 11.97 -11.95
CA HIS A 148 -9.60 10.81 -12.84
C HIS A 148 -8.41 9.94 -12.47
N MET A 149 -8.61 8.63 -12.47
CA MET A 149 -7.59 7.62 -12.16
C MET A 149 -7.74 6.45 -13.13
N THR A 150 -6.61 5.95 -13.61
CA THR A 150 -6.54 4.73 -14.41
C THR A 150 -5.89 3.62 -13.61
N GLN A 151 -6.53 2.45 -13.58
CA GLN A 151 -5.94 1.21 -13.09
C GLN A 151 -5.83 0.21 -14.22
N ARG A 152 -4.64 -0.36 -14.39
CA ARG A 152 -4.39 -1.43 -15.34
C ARG A 152 -3.94 -2.66 -14.57
N TRP A 153 -4.80 -3.68 -14.58
CA TRP A 153 -4.56 -4.97 -13.96
C TRP A 153 -4.12 -5.99 -15.00
N THR A 154 -3.07 -6.76 -14.71
CA THR A 154 -2.69 -7.95 -15.49
C THR A 154 -3.01 -9.21 -14.70
N TYR A 155 -3.33 -10.27 -15.40
CA TYR A 155 -3.67 -11.56 -14.80
C TYR A 155 -3.15 -12.73 -15.64
N LEU A 156 -3.10 -13.91 -15.00
CA LEU A 156 -2.81 -15.17 -15.65
C LEU A 156 -3.94 -16.15 -15.34
N TYR A 157 -4.37 -16.92 -16.34
CA TYR A 157 -5.34 -17.99 -16.23
C TYR A 157 -5.02 -19.10 -17.21
N LYS A 158 -4.78 -20.34 -16.73
CA LYS A 158 -4.43 -21.50 -17.56
C LYS A 158 -3.30 -21.20 -18.55
N GLY A 159 -2.26 -20.51 -18.09
CA GLY A 159 -1.11 -20.11 -18.90
C GLY A 159 -1.36 -18.95 -19.86
N ALA A 160 -2.59 -18.44 -20.00
CA ALA A 160 -2.91 -17.29 -20.84
C ALA A 160 -2.90 -16.00 -20.03
N ALA A 161 -2.08 -15.03 -20.46
CA ALA A 161 -2.03 -13.69 -19.85
C ALA A 161 -3.13 -12.79 -20.44
N GLY A 162 -3.70 -11.92 -19.57
CA GLY A 162 -4.67 -10.93 -19.98
C GLY A 162 -4.49 -9.62 -19.22
N THR A 163 -5.27 -8.62 -19.64
CA THR A 163 -5.24 -7.28 -19.05
C THR A 163 -6.65 -6.72 -18.98
N THR A 164 -6.96 -6.05 -17.87
CA THR A 164 -8.20 -5.26 -17.72
C THR A 164 -7.80 -3.84 -17.30
N THR A 165 -8.41 -2.84 -17.92
CA THR A 165 -8.15 -1.42 -17.60
C THR A 165 -9.44 -0.78 -17.14
N PHE A 166 -9.39 -0.11 -15.99
CA PHE A 166 -10.48 0.67 -15.42
C PHE A 166 -10.13 2.16 -15.48
N HIS A 167 -11.04 2.96 -15.98
CA HIS A 167 -10.96 4.43 -15.96
C HIS A 167 -11.99 4.94 -14.93
N TYR A 168 -11.48 5.35 -13.78
CA TYR A 168 -12.29 5.78 -12.67
C TYR A 168 -12.49 7.29 -12.68
N THR A 169 -13.70 7.72 -12.31
CA THR A 169 -14.02 9.12 -12.00
C THR A 169 -14.36 9.23 -10.51
N ARG A 170 -13.84 10.25 -9.86
CA ARG A 170 -14.10 10.52 -8.44
C ARG A 170 -15.55 10.92 -8.23
N LYS A 171 -16.19 10.32 -7.23
CA LYS A 171 -17.55 10.75 -6.78
C LYS A 171 -17.44 12.01 -5.94
N LYS A 172 -18.37 12.93 -6.15
CA LYS A 172 -18.51 14.20 -5.41
C LYS A 172 -19.51 14.07 -4.29
#